data_5a938f886278cd30692ec3735eb497c6
#
_entry.id   5a938f886278cd30692ec3735eb497c6
#
_cell.length_a   1.000
_cell.length_b   1.000
_cell.length_c   1.000
_cell.angle_alpha   90.00
_cell.angle_beta   90.00
_cell.angle_gamma   90.00
#
_symmetry.space_group_name_H-M   'P 1'
#
loop_
_entity.id
_entity.type
_entity.pdbx_description
1 polymer ?
#
loop_
_entity_poly.entity_id
_entity_poly.type
_entity_poly.pdbx_seq_one_letter_code
_entity_poly.pdbx_strand_id
1 'polypeptide(L)'
;MVAGLPRRRLVVIGVHTPECSIEHEIDRVRQATKERGIDYPVAVDNDYAIWSAFANHYWPALYFGDADGIIRDQHFGEGRYERSERGIQRLLGVERDLVSVDGLGVEAEADWDHLRTPETYLGYGRSEHFASPDGPAFDEPRGDELPERLRFGHWALAGECTIGRENVVLDRAGGSIACPVPRARRASRAGSRSARADSLPPAPRRSWRSFQIPISRAGRR
;
A
#
# COMPACT_ATOMS: atom_id res chain seq x y z
N MET A 1 9.74 3.80 14.95
CA MET A 1 10.17 2.45 15.38
C MET A 1 11.52 2.43 16.11
N VAL A 2 12.49 3.26 15.77
CA VAL A 2 13.82 3.30 16.46
C VAL A 2 13.97 4.41 17.52
N ALA A 3 12.92 5.19 17.78
CA ALA A 3 12.93 6.20 18.82
C ALA A 3 13.13 5.53 20.20
N GLY A 4 14.10 6.04 20.98
CA GLY A 4 14.40 5.50 22.31
C GLY A 4 15.44 4.37 22.36
N LEU A 5 15.84 3.76 21.24
CA LEU A 5 16.93 2.78 21.20
C LEU A 5 18.31 3.49 21.22
N PRO A 6 19.37 2.85 21.79
CA PRO A 6 20.68 3.47 21.86
C PRO A 6 21.30 3.62 20.46
N ARG A 7 21.15 4.80 19.86
CA ARG A 7 21.62 5.13 18.49
C ARG A 7 23.09 4.81 18.22
N ARG A 8 23.95 4.78 19.26
CA ARG A 8 25.37 4.42 19.11
C ARG A 8 25.64 2.96 18.78
N ARG A 9 24.63 2.09 18.92
CA ARG A 9 24.73 0.64 18.65
C ARG A 9 23.86 0.17 17.51
N LEU A 10 22.90 0.99 17.07
CA LEU A 10 22.00 0.68 15.97
C LEU A 10 22.37 1.51 14.75
N VAL A 11 22.66 0.83 13.65
CA VAL A 11 22.83 1.45 12.33
C VAL A 11 21.57 1.17 11.52
N VAL A 12 21.00 2.21 10.93
CA VAL A 12 19.87 2.09 9.99
C VAL A 12 20.35 2.52 8.62
N ILE A 13 20.08 1.72 7.62
CA ILE A 13 20.37 2.03 6.21
C ILE A 13 19.06 1.84 5.43
N GLY A 14 18.62 2.88 4.75
CA GLY A 14 17.55 2.77 3.76
C GLY A 14 18.10 2.27 2.43
N VAL A 15 17.30 1.49 1.72
CA VAL A 15 17.55 1.12 0.33
C VAL A 15 16.34 1.55 -0.48
N HIS A 16 16.56 2.44 -1.42
CA HIS A 16 15.53 2.88 -2.35
C HIS A 16 15.67 2.12 -3.64
N THR A 17 14.83 1.12 -3.83
CA THR A 17 14.68 0.37 -5.08
C THR A 17 13.39 0.83 -5.74
N PRO A 18 13.42 1.42 -6.96
CA PRO A 18 12.26 2.01 -7.58
C PRO A 18 11.24 0.94 -8.03
N GLU A 19 9.95 1.21 -7.84
CA GLU A 19 8.88 0.38 -8.36
C GLU A 19 8.37 0.89 -9.72
N CYS A 20 8.41 2.22 -9.92
CA CYS A 20 7.97 2.87 -11.15
C CYS A 20 9.02 3.86 -11.68
N SER A 21 8.86 4.28 -12.94
CA SER A 21 9.87 5.08 -13.65
C SER A 21 10.23 6.39 -12.98
N ILE A 22 9.25 7.06 -12.37
CA ILE A 22 9.44 8.33 -11.68
C ILE A 22 10.36 8.23 -10.45
N GLU A 23 10.47 7.05 -9.87
CA GLU A 23 11.28 6.80 -8.68
C GLU A 23 12.78 6.63 -8.99
N HIS A 24 13.15 6.47 -10.26
CA HIS A 24 14.55 6.48 -10.68
C HIS A 24 15.20 7.87 -10.61
N GLU A 25 14.40 8.95 -10.50
CA GLU A 25 14.89 10.32 -10.48
C GLU A 25 15.50 10.67 -9.11
N ILE A 26 16.82 10.76 -9.04
CA ILE A 26 17.56 10.99 -7.78
C ILE A 26 17.12 12.25 -7.03
N ASP A 27 16.71 13.29 -7.74
CA ASP A 27 16.29 14.54 -7.09
C ASP A 27 14.93 14.38 -6.41
N ARG A 28 14.06 13.52 -6.91
CA ARG A 28 12.81 13.15 -6.22
C ARG A 28 13.07 12.33 -4.97
N VAL A 29 14.01 11.38 -5.05
CA VAL A 29 14.44 10.61 -3.87
C VAL A 29 14.99 11.54 -2.79
N ARG A 30 15.86 12.50 -3.14
CA ARG A 30 16.39 13.51 -2.22
C ARG A 30 15.29 14.40 -1.63
N GLN A 31 14.35 14.82 -2.44
CA GLN A 31 13.21 15.61 -1.96
C GLN A 31 12.36 14.79 -0.98
N ALA A 32 12.00 13.55 -1.32
CA ALA A 32 11.18 12.69 -0.48
C ALA A 32 11.87 12.37 0.87
N THR A 33 13.18 12.09 0.87
CA THR A 33 13.95 11.87 2.12
C THR A 33 13.93 13.10 3.02
N LYS A 34 14.07 14.29 2.44
CA LYS A 34 14.01 15.56 3.18
C LYS A 34 12.61 15.83 3.74
N GLU A 35 11.56 15.67 2.93
CA GLU A 35 10.17 15.90 3.32
C GLU A 35 9.72 14.94 4.44
N ARG A 36 10.23 13.72 4.43
CA ARG A 36 9.93 12.68 5.42
C ARG A 36 10.87 12.71 6.64
N GLY A 37 11.81 13.64 6.69
CA GLY A 37 12.76 13.78 7.81
C GLY A 37 13.66 12.55 7.98
N ILE A 38 14.04 11.87 6.91
CA ILE A 38 14.95 10.71 6.95
C ILE A 38 16.37 11.22 7.20
N ASP A 39 16.95 10.86 8.36
CA ASP A 39 18.25 11.30 8.84
C ASP A 39 19.34 10.21 8.78
N TYR A 40 19.02 9.04 8.25
CA TYR A 40 19.96 7.93 8.05
C TYR A 40 20.35 7.79 6.56
N PRO A 41 21.49 7.13 6.26
CA PRO A 41 21.92 6.90 4.89
C PRO A 41 20.89 6.15 4.06
N VAL A 42 20.71 6.57 2.81
CA VAL A 42 19.86 5.89 1.82
C VAL A 42 20.71 5.53 0.61
N ALA A 43 20.83 4.25 0.34
CA ALA A 43 21.41 3.74 -0.91
C ALA A 43 20.35 3.81 -2.01
N VAL A 44 20.74 4.25 -3.20
CA VAL A 44 19.89 4.25 -4.40
C VAL A 44 20.21 3.00 -5.22
N ASP A 45 19.22 2.18 -5.44
CA ASP A 45 19.32 0.85 -6.07
C ASP A 45 18.56 0.79 -7.40
N ASN A 46 18.79 1.76 -8.27
CA ASN A 46 18.10 1.91 -9.55
C ASN A 46 18.32 0.73 -10.52
N ASP A 47 19.39 -0.02 -10.36
CA ASP A 47 19.73 -1.20 -11.12
C ASP A 47 19.36 -2.53 -10.45
N TYR A 48 18.68 -2.47 -9.30
CA TYR A 48 18.23 -3.62 -8.52
C TYR A 48 19.36 -4.55 -8.04
N ALA A 49 20.58 -4.05 -7.91
CA ALA A 49 21.72 -4.83 -7.46
C ALA A 49 21.57 -5.29 -6.00
N ILE A 50 21.20 -4.37 -5.11
CA ILE A 50 20.95 -4.68 -3.70
C ILE A 50 19.70 -5.55 -3.55
N TRP A 51 18.64 -5.20 -4.26
CA TRP A 51 17.41 -5.99 -4.31
C TRP A 51 17.68 -7.46 -4.65
N SER A 52 18.44 -7.68 -5.70
CA SER A 52 18.80 -9.02 -6.17
C SER A 52 19.73 -9.76 -5.20
N ALA A 53 20.70 -9.05 -4.61
CA ALA A 53 21.62 -9.63 -3.64
C ALA A 53 20.92 -10.13 -2.37
N PHE A 54 19.84 -9.43 -1.95
CA PHE A 54 19.00 -9.84 -0.81
C PHE A 54 17.89 -10.82 -1.21
N ALA A 55 17.78 -11.20 -2.49
CA ALA A 55 16.67 -11.99 -3.04
C ALA A 55 15.31 -11.42 -2.59
N ASN A 56 15.19 -10.08 -2.61
CA ASN A 56 13.98 -9.41 -2.17
C ASN A 56 12.87 -9.51 -3.22
N HIS A 57 11.61 -9.59 -2.77
CA HIS A 57 10.43 -9.68 -3.62
C HIS A 57 9.29 -8.77 -3.15
N TYR A 58 9.51 -7.97 -2.10
CA TYR A 58 8.45 -7.23 -1.41
C TYR A 58 8.85 -5.80 -1.09
N TRP A 59 7.90 -4.89 -1.17
CA TRP A 59 7.96 -3.54 -0.59
C TRP A 59 6.85 -3.39 0.47
N PRO A 60 7.19 -2.81 1.64
CA PRO A 60 8.54 -2.64 2.17
C PRO A 60 9.15 -3.96 2.65
N ALA A 61 10.46 -3.98 2.79
CA ALA A 61 11.20 -5.10 3.38
C ALA A 61 12.17 -4.59 4.45
N LEU A 62 12.20 -5.27 5.58
CA LEU A 62 13.12 -5.00 6.68
C LEU A 62 14.01 -6.21 6.91
N TYR A 63 15.31 -6.00 6.96
CA TYR A 63 16.31 -7.00 7.27
C TYR A 63 17.07 -6.59 8.53
N PHE A 64 17.19 -7.51 9.48
CA PHE A 64 17.83 -7.28 10.77
C PHE A 64 19.13 -8.04 10.85
N GLY A 65 20.26 -7.33 10.80
CA GLY A 65 21.60 -7.89 10.91
C GLY A 65 22.19 -7.73 12.31
N ASP A 66 23.00 -8.69 12.73
CA ASP A 66 23.81 -8.57 13.93
C ASP A 66 25.11 -7.78 13.69
N ALA A 67 25.97 -7.68 14.72
CA ALA A 67 27.24 -6.95 14.65
C ALA A 67 28.25 -7.58 13.68
N ASP A 68 28.10 -8.86 13.36
CA ASP A 68 28.94 -9.58 12.42
C ASP A 68 28.40 -9.48 10.96
N GLY A 69 27.32 -8.74 10.74
CA GLY A 69 26.69 -8.56 9.44
C GLY A 69 25.81 -9.74 9.00
N ILE A 70 25.50 -10.66 9.91
CA ILE A 70 24.66 -11.81 9.61
C ILE A 70 23.18 -11.43 9.80
N ILE A 71 22.36 -11.66 8.77
CA ILE A 71 20.91 -11.46 8.83
C ILE A 71 20.30 -12.49 9.80
N ARG A 72 19.62 -12.00 10.84
CA ARG A 72 19.02 -12.81 11.91
C ARG A 72 17.51 -12.84 11.87
N ASP A 73 16.88 -11.82 11.29
CA ASP A 73 15.42 -11.76 11.13
C ASP A 73 15.08 -10.88 9.92
N GLN A 74 13.86 -11.03 9.42
CA GLN A 74 13.32 -10.24 8.33
C GLN A 74 11.82 -10.03 8.51
N HIS A 75 11.32 -8.93 7.96
CA HIS A 75 9.90 -8.63 7.93
C HIS A 75 9.54 -8.03 6.58
N PHE A 76 8.51 -8.55 5.96
CA PHE A 76 7.98 -8.09 4.68
C PHE A 76 6.58 -7.50 4.86
N GLY A 77 6.30 -6.44 4.10
CA GLY A 77 5.03 -5.72 4.16
C GLY A 77 4.95 -4.72 5.32
N GLU A 78 3.82 -4.05 5.39
CA GLU A 78 3.53 -3.04 6.42
C GLU A 78 3.07 -3.66 7.74
N GLY A 79 3.09 -2.86 8.81
CA GLY A 79 2.60 -3.26 10.12
C GLY A 79 3.61 -4.04 10.96
N ARG A 80 3.13 -4.75 11.96
CA ARG A 80 3.92 -5.56 12.92
C ARG A 80 5.12 -4.84 13.55
N TYR A 81 5.00 -3.54 13.77
CA TYR A 81 6.09 -2.70 14.28
C TYR A 81 6.63 -3.19 15.62
N GLU A 82 5.75 -3.69 16.51
CA GLU A 82 6.16 -4.29 17.79
C GLU A 82 7.07 -5.51 17.61
N ARG A 83 6.75 -6.41 16.65
CA ARG A 83 7.58 -7.57 16.34
C ARG A 83 8.97 -7.14 15.88
N SER A 84 9.02 -6.16 14.99
CA SER A 84 10.28 -5.62 14.47
C SER A 84 11.10 -4.96 15.56
N GLU A 85 10.48 -4.19 16.46
CA GLU A 85 11.15 -3.58 17.60
C GLU A 85 11.70 -4.64 18.57
N ARG A 86 10.93 -5.68 18.90
CA ARG A 86 11.43 -6.80 19.71
C ARG A 86 12.64 -7.49 19.07
N GLY A 87 12.65 -7.62 17.74
CA GLY A 87 13.78 -8.14 16.97
C GLY A 87 15.03 -7.29 17.18
N ILE A 88 14.90 -5.97 17.04
CA ILE A 88 15.99 -5.00 17.26
C ILE A 88 16.48 -5.05 18.71
N GLN A 89 15.57 -5.07 19.68
CA GLN A 89 15.94 -5.12 21.10
C GLN A 89 16.73 -6.37 21.43
N ARG A 90 16.35 -7.54 20.89
CA ARG A 90 17.12 -8.80 21.08
C ARG A 90 18.54 -8.68 20.51
N LEU A 91 18.70 -8.13 19.31
CA LEU A 91 19.99 -7.97 18.67
C LEU A 91 20.90 -6.97 19.41
N LEU A 92 20.30 -5.96 20.04
CA LEU A 92 21.03 -4.99 20.84
C LEU A 92 21.33 -5.48 22.27
N GLY A 93 20.72 -6.58 22.70
CA GLY A 93 20.79 -7.07 24.09
C GLY A 93 20.19 -6.10 25.08
N VAL A 94 19.09 -5.43 24.70
CA VAL A 94 18.35 -4.50 25.58
C VAL A 94 16.92 -4.99 25.74
N GLU A 95 16.34 -4.73 26.92
CA GLU A 95 14.96 -5.01 27.23
C GLU A 95 14.29 -3.70 27.69
N ARG A 96 13.29 -3.26 26.98
CA ARG A 96 12.55 -2.03 27.24
C ARG A 96 11.09 -2.20 26.84
N ASP A 97 10.24 -1.33 27.36
CA ASP A 97 8.89 -1.19 26.89
C ASP A 97 8.88 -0.82 25.41
N LEU A 98 7.91 -1.40 24.68
CA LEU A 98 7.74 -1.10 23.27
C LEU A 98 7.28 0.34 23.08
N VAL A 99 7.79 0.97 22.03
CA VAL A 99 7.41 2.33 21.68
C VAL A 99 6.12 2.27 20.86
N SER A 100 5.09 2.99 21.32
CA SER A 100 3.91 3.24 20.49
C SER A 100 4.30 4.14 19.32
N VAL A 101 4.01 3.70 18.11
CA VAL A 101 4.33 4.43 16.90
C VAL A 101 3.02 4.90 16.27
N ASP A 102 2.83 6.21 16.21
CA ASP A 102 1.69 6.87 15.60
C ASP A 102 2.16 7.88 14.55
N GLY A 103 1.31 8.17 13.60
CA GLY A 103 1.51 9.26 12.65
C GLY A 103 1.71 8.86 11.21
N LEU A 104 2.28 9.77 10.42
CA LEU A 104 2.47 9.59 8.99
C LEU A 104 3.42 8.43 8.69
N GLY A 105 3.02 7.54 7.80
CA GLY A 105 3.81 6.37 7.40
C GLY A 105 3.68 5.17 8.35
N VAL A 106 2.74 5.23 9.30
CA VAL A 106 2.36 4.07 10.12
C VAL A 106 1.12 3.44 9.50
N GLU A 107 1.30 2.26 8.93
CA GLU A 107 0.25 1.53 8.25
C GLU A 107 -0.22 0.34 9.10
N ALA A 108 -1.49 0.00 8.95
CA ALA A 108 -2.03 -1.20 9.55
C ALA A 108 -1.48 -2.45 8.84
N GLU A 109 -1.30 -3.51 9.59
CA GLU A 109 -0.98 -4.81 8.99
C GLU A 109 -2.08 -5.21 8.02
N ALA A 110 -1.69 -5.70 6.84
CA ALA A 110 -2.63 -6.23 5.86
C ALA A 110 -3.35 -7.47 6.43
N ASP A 111 -4.65 -7.52 6.24
CA ASP A 111 -5.47 -8.69 6.60
C ASP A 111 -5.32 -9.78 5.52
N TRP A 112 -4.19 -10.48 5.57
CA TRP A 112 -3.81 -11.51 4.60
C TRP A 112 -4.83 -12.66 4.52
N ASP A 113 -5.53 -12.97 5.61
CA ASP A 113 -6.52 -14.04 5.65
C ASP A 113 -7.78 -13.70 4.86
N HIS A 114 -8.06 -12.40 4.70
CA HIS A 114 -9.23 -11.89 4.00
C HIS A 114 -8.91 -11.15 2.71
N LEU A 115 -7.63 -11.00 2.37
CA LEU A 115 -7.19 -10.40 1.11
C LEU A 115 -7.62 -11.29 -0.07
N ARG A 116 -8.52 -10.78 -0.91
CA ARG A 116 -9.13 -11.53 -2.02
C ARG A 116 -8.97 -10.85 -3.37
N THR A 117 -8.33 -9.69 -3.40
CA THR A 117 -8.02 -8.97 -4.63
C THR A 117 -6.52 -8.98 -4.84
N PRO A 118 -6.06 -9.18 -6.07
CA PRO A 118 -4.67 -8.89 -6.42
C PRO A 118 -4.43 -7.38 -6.27
N GLU A 119 -3.18 -7.02 -6.23
CA GLU A 119 -2.74 -5.64 -6.38
C GLU A 119 -3.25 -5.07 -7.72
N THR A 120 -3.73 -3.83 -7.71
CA THR A 120 -4.30 -3.20 -8.89
C THR A 120 -3.42 -2.06 -9.37
N TYR A 121 -2.87 -2.21 -10.55
CA TYR A 121 -2.09 -1.18 -11.24
C TYR A 121 -2.98 -0.46 -12.24
N LEU A 122 -2.90 0.87 -12.27
CA LEU A 122 -3.81 1.70 -13.08
C LEU A 122 -3.25 1.97 -14.48
N GLY A 123 -1.93 1.95 -14.66
CA GLY A 123 -1.29 2.16 -15.96
C GLY A 123 -1.27 0.89 -16.82
N TYR A 124 -1.40 1.02 -18.14
CA TYR A 124 -1.55 -0.12 -19.05
C TYR A 124 -0.33 -1.06 -19.07
N GLY A 125 0.83 -0.65 -18.59
CA GLY A 125 2.03 -1.49 -18.55
C GLY A 125 1.91 -2.71 -17.62
N ARG A 126 1.07 -2.62 -16.56
CA ARG A 126 0.86 -3.67 -15.56
C ARG A 126 -0.63 -3.90 -15.22
N SER A 127 -1.53 -3.10 -15.82
CA SER A 127 -2.95 -3.15 -15.50
C SER A 127 -3.62 -4.40 -16.02
N GLU A 128 -4.48 -4.97 -15.18
CA GLU A 128 -5.37 -6.07 -15.52
C GLU A 128 -6.80 -5.71 -15.12
N HIS A 129 -7.78 -6.37 -15.73
CA HIS A 129 -9.20 -6.31 -15.34
C HIS A 129 -9.84 -4.92 -15.38
N PHE A 130 -9.40 -4.05 -16.32
CA PHE A 130 -10.14 -2.82 -16.62
C PHE A 130 -11.54 -3.15 -17.14
N ALA A 131 -12.56 -2.42 -16.68
CA ALA A 131 -13.94 -2.80 -16.87
C ALA A 131 -14.91 -1.66 -17.23
N SER A 132 -14.41 -0.48 -17.61
CA SER A 132 -15.29 0.52 -18.24
C SER A 132 -15.86 -0.02 -19.55
N PRO A 133 -17.11 0.30 -19.91
CA PRO A 133 -17.86 -0.38 -20.98
C PRO A 133 -17.17 -0.43 -22.34
N ASP A 134 -16.49 0.64 -22.72
CA ASP A 134 -15.85 0.75 -24.05
C ASP A 134 -14.43 0.17 -24.12
N GLY A 135 -13.98 -0.49 -23.03
CA GLY A 135 -12.61 -0.99 -22.90
C GLY A 135 -11.59 0.13 -22.69
N PRO A 136 -10.29 -0.15 -22.61
CA PRO A 136 -9.26 0.85 -22.38
C PRO A 136 -8.90 1.59 -23.67
N ALA A 137 -8.64 2.91 -23.57
CA ALA A 137 -7.89 3.70 -24.57
C ALA A 137 -6.59 4.18 -23.93
N PHE A 138 -5.50 4.08 -24.65
CA PHE A 138 -4.17 4.34 -24.12
C PHE A 138 -3.57 5.63 -24.70
N ASP A 139 -2.91 6.40 -23.84
CA ASP A 139 -2.17 7.61 -24.18
C ASP A 139 -3.01 8.72 -24.85
N GLU A 140 -4.33 8.65 -24.73
CA GLU A 140 -5.25 9.65 -25.24
C GLU A 140 -6.38 9.94 -24.25
N PRO A 141 -6.85 11.21 -24.15
CA PRO A 141 -7.98 11.56 -23.32
C PRO A 141 -9.26 10.90 -23.81
N ARG A 142 -9.98 10.24 -22.90
CA ARG A 142 -11.29 9.68 -23.20
C ARG A 142 -12.25 9.82 -22.03
N GLY A 143 -13.52 10.01 -22.35
CA GLY A 143 -14.62 9.96 -21.38
C GLY A 143 -15.03 8.51 -21.13
N ASP A 144 -14.85 8.05 -19.90
CA ASP A 144 -15.26 6.73 -19.46
C ASP A 144 -16.50 6.80 -18.57
N GLU A 145 -17.25 5.71 -18.51
CA GLU A 145 -18.38 5.52 -17.62
C GLU A 145 -18.18 4.26 -16.75
N LEU A 146 -18.80 4.28 -15.57
CA LEU A 146 -18.77 3.10 -14.71
C LEU A 146 -19.76 2.06 -15.26
N PRO A 147 -19.39 0.76 -15.27
CA PRO A 147 -20.32 -0.29 -15.62
C PRO A 147 -21.43 -0.40 -14.58
N GLU A 148 -22.62 -0.84 -14.98
CA GLU A 148 -23.74 -1.10 -14.04
C GLU A 148 -23.34 -2.06 -12.90
N ARG A 149 -22.43 -2.99 -13.18
CA ARG A 149 -21.91 -3.96 -12.22
C ARG A 149 -20.41 -4.11 -12.40
N LEU A 150 -19.67 -3.79 -11.36
CA LEU A 150 -18.24 -4.02 -11.30
C LEU A 150 -17.94 -5.32 -10.54
N ARG A 151 -17.23 -6.24 -11.19
CA ARG A 151 -16.84 -7.52 -10.58
C ARG A 151 -15.72 -7.32 -9.57
N PHE A 152 -15.66 -8.19 -8.60
CA PHE A 152 -14.57 -8.20 -7.63
C PHE A 152 -13.22 -8.42 -8.34
N GLY A 153 -12.18 -7.67 -7.95
CA GLY A 153 -10.87 -7.69 -8.60
C GLY A 153 -10.80 -6.91 -9.92
N HIS A 154 -11.88 -6.22 -10.33
CA HIS A 154 -11.89 -5.34 -11.49
C HIS A 154 -11.90 -3.87 -11.05
N TRP A 155 -11.47 -2.99 -11.93
CA TRP A 155 -11.53 -1.55 -11.71
C TRP A 155 -12.07 -0.83 -12.95
N ALA A 156 -12.62 0.36 -12.75
CA ALA A 156 -13.20 1.15 -13.82
C ALA A 156 -12.98 2.65 -13.55
N LEU A 157 -13.00 3.42 -14.62
CA LEU A 157 -12.94 4.88 -14.60
C LEU A 157 -14.30 5.48 -14.90
N ALA A 158 -14.52 6.69 -14.40
CA ALA A 158 -15.57 7.58 -14.86
C ALA A 158 -15.01 9.00 -15.01
N GLY A 159 -15.44 9.71 -16.06
CA GLY A 159 -14.95 11.04 -16.41
C GLY A 159 -13.87 11.01 -17.49
N GLU A 160 -13.34 12.17 -17.84
CA GLU A 160 -12.34 12.30 -18.88
C GLU A 160 -10.95 12.04 -18.31
N CYS A 161 -10.37 10.89 -18.70
CA CYS A 161 -9.09 10.39 -18.20
C CYS A 161 -8.20 9.92 -19.34
N THR A 162 -6.88 10.02 -19.14
CA THR A 162 -5.86 9.41 -20.01
C THR A 162 -5.19 8.27 -19.26
N ILE A 163 -5.22 7.05 -19.82
CA ILE A 163 -4.50 5.89 -19.27
C ILE A 163 -3.12 5.86 -19.91
N GLY A 164 -2.09 6.24 -19.15
CA GLY A 164 -0.69 6.13 -19.56
C GLY A 164 -0.10 4.76 -19.17
N ARG A 165 1.19 4.57 -19.48
CA ARG A 165 1.89 3.31 -19.24
C ARG A 165 1.89 2.90 -17.75
N GLU A 166 2.12 3.85 -16.83
CA GLU A 166 2.28 3.59 -15.39
C GLU A 166 1.26 4.33 -14.51
N ASN A 167 0.38 5.13 -15.11
CA ASN A 167 -0.54 5.99 -14.38
C ASN A 167 -1.85 6.24 -15.11
N VAL A 168 -2.79 6.85 -14.42
CA VAL A 168 -3.99 7.47 -14.99
C VAL A 168 -3.98 8.94 -14.65
N VAL A 169 -4.19 9.78 -15.65
CA VAL A 169 -4.32 11.23 -15.51
C VAL A 169 -5.78 11.61 -15.63
N LEU A 170 -6.28 12.42 -14.68
CA LEU A 170 -7.59 13.02 -14.78
C LEU A 170 -7.49 14.33 -15.58
N ASP A 171 -8.06 14.33 -16.78
CA ASP A 171 -8.00 15.50 -17.69
C ASP A 171 -9.00 16.58 -17.34
N ARG A 172 -10.17 16.20 -16.79
CA ARG A 172 -11.20 17.11 -16.26
C ARG A 172 -11.62 16.75 -14.84
N ALA A 173 -11.90 17.77 -14.05
CA ALA A 173 -12.42 17.60 -12.69
C ALA A 173 -13.74 16.80 -12.68
N GLY A 174 -13.93 15.99 -11.64
CA GLY A 174 -15.16 15.21 -11.44
C GLY A 174 -15.06 13.74 -11.86
N GLY A 175 -13.91 13.31 -12.38
CA GLY A 175 -13.68 11.89 -12.62
C GLY A 175 -13.43 11.08 -11.36
N SER A 176 -13.56 9.77 -11.47
CA SER A 176 -13.38 8.83 -10.36
C SER A 176 -12.87 7.48 -10.81
N ILE A 177 -12.21 6.78 -9.88
CA ILE A 177 -11.83 5.38 -10.00
C ILE A 177 -12.75 4.57 -9.11
N ALA A 178 -13.28 3.47 -9.61
CA ALA A 178 -14.11 2.54 -8.85
C ALA A 178 -13.43 1.17 -8.75
N CYS A 179 -13.30 0.65 -7.53
CA CYS A 179 -12.85 -0.70 -7.22
C CYS A 179 -13.81 -1.32 -6.20
N PRO A 180 -14.32 -2.55 -6.41
CA PRO A 180 -15.11 -3.23 -5.40
C PRO A 180 -14.22 -3.68 -4.24
N VAL A 181 -14.60 -3.34 -3.02
CA VAL A 181 -13.93 -3.84 -1.81
C VAL A 181 -14.85 -4.78 -1.04
N PRO A 182 -14.31 -5.84 -0.40
CA PRO A 182 -15.10 -6.69 0.46
C PRO A 182 -15.68 -5.88 1.62
N ARG A 183 -16.94 -6.11 1.98
CA ARG A 183 -17.45 -5.56 3.23
C ARG A 183 -16.74 -6.24 4.39
N ALA A 184 -16.07 -5.48 5.24
CA ALA A 184 -15.66 -5.96 6.55
C ALA A 184 -16.91 -6.49 7.27
N ARG A 185 -16.90 -7.75 7.71
CA ARG A 185 -17.95 -8.26 8.60
C ARG A 185 -17.84 -7.45 9.88
N ARG A 186 -18.87 -6.66 10.22
CA ARG A 186 -19.00 -6.13 11.58
C ARG A 186 -18.96 -7.33 12.52
N ALA A 187 -17.94 -7.42 13.34
CA ALA A 187 -17.97 -8.31 14.50
C ALA A 187 -19.17 -7.89 15.34
N SER A 188 -20.26 -8.65 15.26
CA SER A 188 -21.36 -8.50 16.19
C SER A 188 -20.82 -8.93 17.55
N ARG A 189 -20.66 -7.98 18.47
CA ARG A 189 -20.56 -8.30 19.89
C ARG A 189 -21.80 -9.13 20.22
N ALA A 190 -21.62 -10.41 20.44
CA ALA A 190 -22.64 -11.28 20.98
C ALA A 190 -22.87 -10.87 22.42
N GLY A 191 -23.80 -9.94 22.63
CA GLY A 191 -24.46 -9.75 23.87
C GLY A 191 -25.55 -10.83 24.00
N SER A 192 -25.40 -11.70 24.96
CA SER A 192 -26.38 -12.71 25.33
C SER A 192 -27.77 -12.08 25.56
N ARG A 193 -28.74 -12.43 24.74
CA ARG A 193 -30.16 -12.49 25.08
C ARG A 193 -30.87 -13.45 24.16
N SER A 194 -31.47 -14.47 24.73
CA SER A 194 -32.40 -15.39 24.12
C SER A 194 -33.57 -14.64 23.48
N ALA A 195 -33.88 -14.92 22.23
CA ALA A 195 -35.17 -14.62 21.64
C ALA A 195 -35.47 -15.60 20.49
N ARG A 196 -36.67 -16.11 20.56
CA ARG A 196 -37.37 -17.10 19.74
C ARG A 196 -37.19 -16.98 18.25
N ALA A 197 -37.22 -18.14 17.63
CA ALA A 197 -37.41 -18.31 16.18
C ALA A 197 -38.78 -17.72 15.80
N ASP A 198 -38.76 -16.79 14.83
CA ASP A 198 -39.82 -16.61 13.83
C ASP A 198 -39.37 -15.62 12.75
N SER A 199 -39.64 -16.05 11.50
CA SER A 199 -39.60 -15.27 10.25
C SER A 199 -38.24 -14.68 9.82
N LEU A 200 -37.62 -15.33 8.84
CA LEU A 200 -36.56 -14.75 8.00
C LEU A 200 -37.12 -13.57 7.19
N PRO A 201 -36.55 -12.37 7.31
CA PRO A 201 -36.84 -11.29 6.39
C PRO A 201 -36.17 -11.56 5.03
N PRO A 202 -36.74 -11.07 3.90
CA PRO A 202 -36.16 -11.25 2.57
C PRO A 202 -34.77 -10.66 2.49
N ALA A 203 -33.89 -11.35 1.75
CA ALA A 203 -32.48 -10.98 1.59
C ALA A 203 -32.35 -9.52 1.15
N PRO A 204 -31.54 -8.69 1.85
CA PRO A 204 -31.35 -7.30 1.48
C PRO A 204 -30.65 -7.25 0.11
N ARG A 205 -31.23 -6.45 -0.80
CA ARG A 205 -30.57 -6.07 -2.05
C ARG A 205 -29.15 -5.59 -1.73
N ARG A 206 -28.15 -6.22 -2.31
CA ARG A 206 -26.73 -5.90 -2.09
C ARG A 206 -26.46 -4.49 -2.62
N SER A 207 -26.42 -3.49 -1.74
CA SER A 207 -25.92 -2.18 -2.09
C SER A 207 -24.40 -2.22 -2.04
N TRP A 208 -23.77 -2.09 -3.18
CA TRP A 208 -22.33 -1.94 -3.32
C TRP A 208 -21.98 -0.50 -2.93
N ARG A 209 -21.04 -0.32 -2.01
CA ARG A 209 -20.39 0.98 -1.87
C ARG A 209 -19.13 0.92 -2.72
N SER A 210 -19.11 1.65 -3.83
CA SER A 210 -17.88 2.01 -4.52
C SER A 210 -17.15 3.06 -3.69
N PHE A 211 -15.90 2.82 -3.37
CA PHE A 211 -15.01 3.88 -2.91
C PHE A 211 -14.65 4.69 -4.13
N GLN A 212 -15.18 5.91 -4.23
CA GLN A 212 -14.72 6.89 -5.20
C GLN A 212 -13.54 7.63 -4.54
N ILE A 213 -12.36 7.44 -5.09
CA ILE A 213 -11.20 8.27 -4.73
C ILE A 213 -11.24 9.45 -5.68
N PRO A 214 -11.50 10.69 -5.20
CA PRO A 214 -11.39 11.87 -6.05
C PRO A 214 -9.93 12.06 -6.44
N ILE A 215 -9.64 12.02 -7.73
CA ILE A 215 -8.31 12.29 -8.26
C ILE A 215 -8.10 13.79 -8.22
N SER A 216 -7.15 14.28 -7.43
CA SER A 216 -6.77 15.69 -7.45
C SER A 216 -5.90 15.97 -8.68
N ARG A 217 -6.15 17.11 -9.33
CA ARG A 217 -5.40 17.58 -10.49
C ARG A 217 -3.93 17.71 -10.12
N ALA A 218 -3.05 16.94 -10.77
CA ALA A 218 -1.61 17.17 -10.69
C ALA A 218 -1.34 18.59 -11.20
N GLY A 219 -0.80 19.46 -10.33
CA GLY A 219 -0.44 20.82 -10.72
C GLY A 219 0.58 20.79 -11.86
N ARG A 220 0.23 21.44 -12.96
CA ARG A 220 1.21 21.78 -13.99
C ARG A 220 2.21 22.75 -13.36
N ARG A 221 3.45 22.39 -13.28
CA ARG A 221 4.58 23.32 -13.23
C ARG A 221 5.55 22.95 -14.33
#